data_3063d9625c8a1def041839418a02d055
#
_entry.id   3063d9625c8a1def041839418a02d055
#
_cell.length_a   1.000
_cell.length_b   1.000
_cell.length_c   1.000
_cell.angle_alpha   90.00
_cell.angle_beta   90.00
_cell.angle_gamma   90.00
#
_symmetry.space_group_name_H-M   'P 1'
#
loop_
_entity.id
_entity.type
_entity.pdbx_description
1 polymer ?
#
loop_
_entity_poly.entity_id
_entity_poly.type
_entity_poly.pdbx_seq_one_letter_code
_entity_poly.pdbx_strand_id
1 'polypeptide(L)'
;MTSQQCVSPQYQHLDSWLQQLPQLFASNQGTLLYDGRNQIRMFEVDGEKVVAKRYKRHDIFKMLVYTFFRKSKARRAYENAVELKSRGFSTPQEVAYMEKRFAGLIRQVYYVCAYTDWQPIKPCLIEQEPFDETLAEAYAHFVAMLHESGVLHRDLNPTNVLYQK
;
A
#
# COMPACT_ATOMS: atom_id res chain seq x y z
N MET A 1 -6.19 -8.19 -22.95
CA MET A 1 -5.65 -7.97 -21.57
C MET A 1 -6.60 -8.60 -20.59
N THR A 2 -6.13 -9.42 -19.67
CA THR A 2 -6.93 -9.95 -18.56
C THR A 2 -6.59 -9.21 -17.27
N SER A 3 -7.55 -9.15 -16.35
CA SER A 3 -7.38 -8.54 -15.03
C SER A 3 -7.66 -9.59 -13.97
N GLN A 4 -6.78 -9.69 -13.00
CA GLN A 4 -7.04 -10.41 -11.76
C GLN A 4 -7.05 -9.39 -10.62
N GLN A 5 -8.09 -9.41 -9.80
CA GLN A 5 -8.22 -8.48 -8.68
C GLN A 5 -8.91 -9.16 -7.49
N CYS A 6 -8.72 -8.57 -6.33
CA CYS A 6 -9.47 -8.85 -5.12
C CYS A 6 -9.89 -7.52 -4.53
N VAL A 7 -11.17 -7.39 -4.23
CA VAL A 7 -11.75 -6.19 -3.61
C VAL A 7 -12.28 -6.59 -2.24
N SER A 8 -11.98 -5.79 -1.24
CA SER A 8 -12.50 -5.97 0.11
C SER A 8 -14.03 -5.89 0.11
N PRO A 9 -14.74 -6.73 0.86
CA PRO A 9 -16.21 -6.81 0.81
C PRO A 9 -16.92 -5.47 0.96
N GLN A 10 -16.43 -4.60 1.83
CA GLN A 10 -17.00 -3.27 2.09
C GLN A 10 -16.80 -2.27 0.93
N TYR A 11 -15.90 -2.55 -0.03
CA TYR A 11 -15.57 -1.68 -1.16
C TYR A 11 -15.98 -2.26 -2.51
N GLN A 12 -16.89 -3.22 -2.55
CA GLN A 12 -17.35 -3.85 -3.80
C GLN A 12 -17.98 -2.82 -4.77
N HIS A 13 -18.57 -1.75 -4.25
CA HIS A 13 -19.12 -0.65 -5.04
C HIS A 13 -18.05 0.07 -5.88
N LEU A 14 -16.77 0.03 -5.48
CA LEU A 14 -15.67 0.64 -6.23
C LEU A 14 -15.12 -0.24 -7.37
N ASP A 15 -15.68 -1.44 -7.62
CA ASP A 15 -15.14 -2.38 -8.60
C ASP A 15 -15.02 -1.78 -10.01
N SER A 16 -16.05 -1.05 -10.46
CA SER A 16 -16.05 -0.39 -11.77
C SER A 16 -14.98 0.69 -11.89
N TRP A 17 -14.74 1.45 -10.83
CA TRP A 17 -13.69 2.45 -10.79
C TRP A 17 -12.29 1.80 -10.78
N LEU A 18 -12.09 0.73 -10.04
CA LEU A 18 -10.82 0.01 -9.98
C LEU A 18 -10.36 -0.43 -11.37
N GLN A 19 -11.29 -0.85 -12.24
CA GLN A 19 -10.97 -1.23 -13.63
C GLN A 19 -10.39 -0.06 -14.45
N GLN A 20 -10.69 1.19 -14.08
CA GLN A 20 -10.23 2.40 -14.76
C GLN A 20 -8.83 2.85 -14.29
N LEU A 21 -8.28 2.29 -13.20
CA LEU A 21 -6.98 2.70 -12.65
C LEU A 21 -5.86 2.82 -13.70
N PRO A 22 -5.69 1.89 -14.65
CA PRO A 22 -4.65 2.02 -15.68
C PRO A 22 -4.78 3.30 -16.51
N GLN A 23 -6.00 3.66 -16.87
CA GLN A 23 -6.30 4.86 -17.64
C GLN A 23 -6.14 6.13 -16.80
N LEU A 24 -6.65 6.12 -15.55
CA LEU A 24 -6.52 7.23 -14.61
C LEU A 24 -5.05 7.58 -14.35
N PHE A 25 -4.20 6.56 -14.17
CA PHE A 25 -2.76 6.78 -14.03
C PHE A 25 -2.08 7.22 -15.33
N ALA A 26 -2.52 6.75 -16.49
CA ALA A 26 -1.98 7.15 -17.80
C ALA A 26 -2.31 8.60 -18.13
N SER A 27 -3.52 9.06 -17.76
CA SER A 27 -3.98 10.44 -17.94
C SER A 27 -3.62 11.37 -16.78
N ASN A 28 -2.79 10.93 -15.83
CA ASN A 28 -2.36 11.71 -14.66
C ASN A 28 -3.49 12.23 -13.76
N GLN A 29 -4.63 11.55 -13.72
CA GLN A 29 -5.74 11.92 -12.84
C GLN A 29 -5.45 11.59 -11.37
N GLY A 30 -6.22 12.20 -10.47
CA GLY A 30 -6.02 12.13 -9.02
C GLY A 30 -4.86 13.00 -8.54
N THR A 31 -4.85 13.30 -7.23
CA THR A 31 -3.79 14.08 -6.60
C THR A 31 -2.51 13.25 -6.46
N LEU A 32 -1.42 13.73 -7.04
CA LEU A 32 -0.13 13.05 -6.91
C LEU A 32 0.43 13.23 -5.50
N LEU A 33 0.64 12.13 -4.79
CA LEU A 33 1.26 12.13 -3.45
C LEU A 33 2.75 11.79 -3.51
N TYR A 34 3.16 10.92 -4.44
CA TYR A 34 4.55 10.50 -4.59
C TYR A 34 4.82 9.98 -6.01
N ASP A 35 5.97 10.34 -6.58
CA ASP A 35 6.47 9.81 -7.85
C ASP A 35 7.97 9.48 -7.78
N GLY A 36 8.28 8.28 -7.33
CA GLY A 36 9.64 7.75 -7.20
C GLY A 36 9.72 6.34 -7.78
N ARG A 37 10.17 5.37 -6.96
CA ARG A 37 10.17 3.93 -7.32
C ARG A 37 8.79 3.37 -7.61
N ASN A 38 7.75 4.01 -7.05
CA ASN A 38 6.34 3.73 -7.33
C ASN A 38 5.65 5.07 -7.58
N GLN A 39 4.45 5.04 -8.12
CA GLN A 39 3.61 6.24 -8.18
C GLN A 39 2.42 6.06 -7.26
N ILE A 40 2.16 7.06 -6.41
CA ILE A 40 1.06 7.05 -5.44
C ILE A 40 0.18 8.25 -5.72
N ARG A 41 -1.11 7.99 -5.89
CA ARG A 41 -2.12 9.02 -6.13
C ARG A 41 -3.31 8.83 -5.20
N MET A 42 -3.87 9.93 -4.75
CA MET A 42 -5.15 9.98 -4.04
C MET A 42 -6.27 10.27 -5.03
N PHE A 43 -7.38 9.61 -4.83
CA PHE A 43 -8.62 9.80 -5.58
C PHE A 43 -9.77 9.99 -4.60
N GLU A 44 -10.78 10.72 -5.06
CA GLU A 44 -12.07 10.81 -4.38
C GLU A 44 -13.11 10.13 -5.28
N VAL A 45 -13.77 9.12 -4.76
CA VAL A 45 -14.68 8.24 -5.51
C VAL A 45 -15.88 7.94 -4.61
N ASP A 46 -17.07 8.24 -5.09
CA ASP A 46 -18.34 8.02 -4.37
C ASP A 46 -18.33 8.60 -2.94
N GLY A 47 -17.65 9.75 -2.76
CA GLY A 47 -17.51 10.42 -1.46
C GLY A 47 -16.43 9.85 -0.55
N GLU A 48 -15.73 8.80 -0.98
CA GLU A 48 -14.61 8.18 -0.24
C GLU A 48 -13.25 8.61 -0.82
N LYS A 49 -12.29 8.87 0.08
CA LYS A 49 -10.90 9.12 -0.32
C LYS A 49 -10.11 7.83 -0.27
N VAL A 50 -9.48 7.48 -1.38
CA VAL A 50 -8.64 6.29 -1.53
C VAL A 50 -7.27 6.63 -2.07
N VAL A 51 -6.27 5.85 -1.66
CA VAL A 51 -4.89 5.97 -2.14
C VAL A 51 -4.56 4.77 -2.99
N ALA A 52 -4.23 5.02 -4.25
CA ALA A 52 -3.80 3.98 -5.18
C ALA A 52 -2.29 4.06 -5.42
N LYS A 53 -1.61 2.95 -5.22
CA LYS A 53 -0.18 2.77 -5.45
C LYS A 53 0.05 1.92 -6.67
N ARG A 54 0.60 2.54 -7.73
CA ARG A 54 1.08 1.84 -8.92
C ARG A 54 2.54 1.45 -8.73
N TYR A 55 2.83 0.16 -8.78
CA TYR A 55 4.20 -0.34 -8.77
C TYR A 55 4.83 -0.18 -10.16
N LYS A 56 5.95 0.54 -10.26
CA LYS A 56 6.68 0.71 -11.53
C LYS A 56 7.17 -0.65 -12.04
N ARG A 57 7.26 -0.75 -13.37
CA ARG A 57 7.64 -1.99 -14.08
C ARG A 57 8.96 -2.56 -13.57
N HIS A 58 8.99 -3.85 -13.46
CA HIS A 58 10.22 -4.63 -13.32
C HIS A 58 10.72 -5.07 -14.71
N ASP A 59 12.02 -5.39 -14.80
CA ASP A 59 12.60 -6.05 -15.96
C ASP A 59 11.84 -7.33 -16.32
N ILE A 60 11.89 -7.72 -17.59
CA ILE A 60 11.17 -8.89 -18.12
C ILE A 60 11.44 -10.14 -17.29
N PHE A 61 12.68 -10.32 -16.80
CA PHE A 61 13.06 -11.46 -15.98
C PHE A 61 12.32 -11.47 -14.62
N LYS A 62 12.24 -10.31 -13.95
CA LYS A 62 11.46 -10.18 -12.72
C LYS A 62 9.97 -10.36 -12.96
N MET A 63 9.44 -9.96 -14.12
CA MET A 63 8.06 -10.21 -14.50
C MET A 63 7.73 -11.70 -14.57
N LEU A 64 8.60 -12.52 -15.17
CA LEU A 64 8.43 -13.98 -15.21
C LEU A 64 8.38 -14.58 -13.82
N VAL A 65 9.31 -14.18 -12.93
CA VAL A 65 9.36 -14.66 -11.53
C VAL A 65 8.08 -14.29 -10.76
N TYR A 66 7.59 -13.05 -10.90
CA TYR A 66 6.35 -12.63 -10.23
C TYR A 66 5.09 -13.23 -10.87
N THR A 67 5.13 -13.59 -12.13
CA THR A 67 3.98 -14.23 -12.79
C THR A 67 3.79 -15.68 -12.36
N PHE A 68 4.89 -16.42 -12.24
CA PHE A 68 4.84 -17.89 -12.08
C PHE A 68 5.22 -18.39 -10.68
N PHE A 69 6.06 -17.64 -9.95
CA PHE A 69 6.67 -18.16 -8.72
C PHE A 69 6.38 -17.33 -7.47
N ARG A 70 5.94 -16.06 -7.63
CA ARG A 70 5.73 -15.18 -6.48
C ARG A 70 4.46 -14.35 -6.61
N LYS A 71 3.74 -14.15 -5.51
CA LYS A 71 2.67 -13.16 -5.42
C LYS A 71 3.20 -11.76 -5.74
N SER A 72 2.42 -10.96 -6.47
CA SER A 72 2.80 -9.58 -6.77
C SER A 72 2.98 -8.74 -5.49
N LYS A 73 3.67 -7.60 -5.63
CA LYS A 73 3.83 -6.66 -4.51
C LYS A 73 2.49 -6.12 -4.00
N ALA A 74 1.54 -5.87 -4.89
CA ALA A 74 0.22 -5.38 -4.50
C ALA A 74 -0.60 -6.43 -3.77
N ARG A 75 -0.61 -7.67 -4.27
CA ARG A 75 -1.28 -8.78 -3.60
C ARG A 75 -0.71 -9.02 -2.19
N ARG A 76 0.63 -8.99 -2.06
CA ARG A 76 1.27 -9.12 -0.74
C ARG A 76 0.92 -7.95 0.18
N ALA A 77 0.89 -6.71 -0.33
CA ALA A 77 0.50 -5.55 0.47
C ALA A 77 -0.93 -5.70 1.01
N TYR A 78 -1.85 -6.15 0.16
CA TYR A 78 -3.23 -6.41 0.55
C TYR A 78 -3.33 -7.51 1.61
N GLU A 79 -2.74 -8.68 1.34
CA GLU A 79 -2.77 -9.82 2.27
C GLU A 79 -2.09 -9.48 3.61
N ASN A 80 -0.99 -8.74 3.59
CA ASN A 80 -0.31 -8.29 4.81
C ASN A 80 -1.17 -7.30 5.62
N ALA A 81 -1.91 -6.40 4.95
CA ALA A 81 -2.81 -5.48 5.65
C ALA A 81 -3.94 -6.24 6.36
N VAL A 82 -4.53 -7.24 5.69
CA VAL A 82 -5.53 -8.13 6.29
C VAL A 82 -4.95 -8.88 7.49
N GLU A 83 -3.75 -9.46 7.33
CA GLU A 83 -3.06 -10.22 8.39
C GLU A 83 -2.72 -9.35 9.60
N LEU A 84 -2.17 -8.13 9.39
CA LEU A 84 -1.86 -7.20 10.48
C LEU A 84 -3.10 -6.86 11.28
N LYS A 85 -4.22 -6.57 10.61
CA LYS A 85 -5.48 -6.27 11.31
C LYS A 85 -6.04 -7.48 12.07
N SER A 86 -5.93 -8.68 11.52
CA SER A 86 -6.36 -9.89 12.22
C SER A 86 -5.56 -10.15 13.51
N ARG A 87 -4.34 -9.61 13.60
CA ARG A 87 -3.49 -9.64 14.80
C ARG A 87 -3.64 -8.42 15.69
N GLY A 88 -4.60 -7.54 15.42
CA GLY A 88 -4.90 -6.36 16.24
C GLY A 88 -4.05 -5.12 15.96
N PHE A 89 -3.25 -5.12 14.88
CA PHE A 89 -2.46 -3.95 14.49
C PHE A 89 -3.22 -3.05 13.52
N SER A 90 -3.09 -1.74 13.72
CA SER A 90 -3.67 -0.73 12.84
C SER A 90 -2.84 -0.56 11.57
N THR A 91 -3.53 -0.48 10.44
CA THR A 91 -2.96 -0.16 9.12
C THR A 91 -4.06 0.49 8.28
N PRO A 92 -3.74 1.36 7.31
CA PRO A 92 -4.76 1.87 6.40
C PRO A 92 -5.61 0.74 5.83
N GLN A 93 -6.94 0.93 5.85
CA GLN A 93 -7.89 -0.10 5.43
C GLN A 93 -7.62 -0.51 3.98
N GLU A 94 -7.38 -1.79 3.73
CA GLU A 94 -7.21 -2.29 2.37
C GLU A 94 -8.54 -2.23 1.60
N VAL A 95 -8.46 -1.70 0.40
CA VAL A 95 -9.59 -1.60 -0.55
C VAL A 95 -9.48 -2.71 -1.58
N ALA A 96 -8.36 -2.76 -2.31
CA ALA A 96 -8.17 -3.76 -3.35
C ALA A 96 -6.71 -3.96 -3.73
N TYR A 97 -6.43 -5.06 -4.41
CA TYR A 97 -5.31 -5.16 -5.32
C TYR A 97 -5.78 -5.55 -6.72
N MET A 98 -5.02 -5.09 -7.73
CA MET A 98 -5.29 -5.44 -9.13
C MET A 98 -4.00 -5.75 -9.88
N GLU A 99 -4.03 -6.82 -10.66
CA GLU A 99 -2.97 -7.25 -11.57
C GLU A 99 -3.50 -7.26 -13.00
N LYS A 100 -2.97 -6.41 -13.86
CA LYS A 100 -3.24 -6.44 -15.30
C LYS A 100 -2.20 -7.32 -16.00
N ARG A 101 -2.69 -8.28 -16.78
CA ARG A 101 -1.85 -9.24 -17.52
C ARG A 101 -1.97 -9.00 -19.02
N PHE A 102 -0.86 -9.17 -19.73
CA PHE A 102 -0.79 -9.19 -21.17
C PHE A 102 0.01 -10.41 -21.62
N ALA A 103 -0.54 -11.22 -22.52
CA ALA A 103 0.05 -12.50 -22.93
C ALA A 103 0.44 -13.39 -21.72
N GLY A 104 -0.43 -13.45 -20.69
CA GLY A 104 -0.19 -14.21 -19.46
C GLY A 104 0.74 -13.55 -18.44
N LEU A 105 1.53 -12.55 -18.81
CA LEU A 105 2.51 -11.91 -17.93
C LEU A 105 1.92 -10.70 -17.19
N ILE A 106 2.26 -10.55 -15.89
CA ILE A 106 1.87 -9.38 -15.09
C ILE A 106 2.59 -8.14 -15.63
N ARG A 107 1.82 -7.14 -16.08
CA ARG A 107 2.33 -5.90 -16.68
C ARG A 107 2.15 -4.68 -15.80
N GLN A 108 1.05 -4.59 -15.09
CA GLN A 108 0.74 -3.48 -14.19
C GLN A 108 0.12 -4.02 -12.91
N VAL A 109 0.52 -3.43 -11.79
CA VAL A 109 0.10 -3.88 -10.47
C VAL A 109 -0.27 -2.67 -9.64
N TYR A 110 -1.47 -2.72 -9.03
CA TYR A 110 -2.02 -1.66 -8.20
C TYR A 110 -2.42 -2.22 -6.84
N TYR A 111 -2.10 -1.48 -5.79
CA TYR A 111 -2.64 -1.66 -4.45
C TYR A 111 -3.43 -0.41 -4.09
N VAL A 112 -4.60 -0.59 -3.53
CA VAL A 112 -5.48 0.51 -3.10
C VAL A 112 -5.84 0.32 -1.64
N CYS A 113 -5.71 1.41 -0.88
CA CYS A 113 -6.17 1.48 0.51
C CYS A 113 -6.99 2.75 0.74
N ALA A 114 -7.76 2.81 1.80
CA ALA A 114 -8.41 4.02 2.24
C ALA A 114 -7.36 5.09 2.58
N TYR A 115 -7.70 6.34 2.32
CA TYR A 115 -6.88 7.46 2.78
C TYR A 115 -6.97 7.59 4.30
N THR A 116 -5.85 7.91 4.91
CA THR A 116 -5.77 8.29 6.33
C THR A 116 -5.05 9.63 6.44
N ASP A 117 -5.37 10.39 7.46
CA ASP A 117 -4.67 11.63 7.83
C ASP A 117 -3.45 11.37 8.73
N TRP A 118 -3.16 10.11 8.98
CA TRP A 118 -2.00 9.69 9.78
C TRP A 118 -0.70 10.18 9.15
N GLN A 119 0.22 10.59 10.00
CA GLN A 119 1.50 11.16 9.60
C GLN A 119 2.64 10.14 9.73
N PRO A 120 3.64 10.15 8.83
CA PRO A 120 4.84 9.34 9.02
C PRO A 120 5.60 9.82 10.27
N ILE A 121 6.17 8.87 11.03
CA ILE A 121 6.94 9.20 12.24
C ILE A 121 8.32 9.82 11.92
N LYS A 122 8.81 9.67 10.70
CA LYS A 122 10.15 10.11 10.29
C LYS A 122 10.45 11.57 10.61
N PRO A 123 9.58 12.57 10.31
CA PRO A 123 9.87 13.97 10.64
C PRO A 123 10.11 14.19 12.14
N CYS A 124 9.34 13.52 12.99
CA CYS A 124 9.42 13.70 14.45
C CYS A 124 10.62 12.99 15.08
N LEU A 125 11.10 11.88 14.49
CA LEU A 125 12.18 11.07 15.05
C LEU A 125 13.55 11.33 14.44
N ILE A 126 13.62 11.89 13.22
CA ILE A 126 14.90 12.00 12.47
C ILE A 126 15.16 13.43 11.98
N GLU A 127 14.13 14.18 11.62
CA GLU A 127 14.29 15.49 10.97
C GLU A 127 14.08 16.66 11.93
N GLN A 128 13.58 16.41 13.15
CA GLN A 128 13.34 17.38 14.21
C GLN A 128 14.40 17.25 15.32
N GLU A 129 14.88 18.41 15.85
CA GLU A 129 15.73 18.46 17.04
C GLU A 129 15.14 19.43 18.06
N PRO A 130 15.01 19.02 19.36
CA PRO A 130 15.17 17.63 19.83
C PRO A 130 14.13 16.70 19.21
N PHE A 131 14.45 15.43 19.01
CA PHE A 131 13.48 14.45 18.55
C PHE A 131 12.41 14.18 19.62
N ASP A 132 11.27 13.68 19.20
CA ASP A 132 10.15 13.35 20.08
C ASP A 132 10.43 12.03 20.83
N GLU A 133 10.93 12.14 22.08
CA GLU A 133 11.24 10.98 22.93
C GLU A 133 10.00 10.12 23.21
N THR A 134 8.86 10.74 23.46
CA THR A 134 7.61 10.02 23.73
C THR A 134 7.18 9.18 22.53
N LEU A 135 7.29 9.75 21.35
CA LEU A 135 6.99 9.03 20.11
C LEU A 135 8.03 7.92 19.84
N ALA A 136 9.31 8.15 20.19
CA ALA A 136 10.36 7.14 20.07
C ALA A 136 10.10 5.92 20.97
N GLU A 137 9.72 6.16 22.23
CA GLU A 137 9.33 5.09 23.16
C GLU A 137 8.09 4.32 22.68
N ALA A 138 7.05 5.04 22.24
CA ALA A 138 5.85 4.44 21.67
C ALA A 138 6.17 3.58 20.44
N TYR A 139 7.06 4.06 19.57
CA TYR A 139 7.51 3.30 18.41
C TYR A 139 8.29 2.04 18.80
N ALA A 140 9.21 2.13 19.77
CA ALA A 140 9.95 0.99 20.27
C ALA A 140 9.02 -0.08 20.87
N HIS A 141 8.05 0.34 21.66
CA HIS A 141 7.03 -0.55 22.22
C HIS A 141 6.18 -1.21 21.12
N PHE A 142 5.75 -0.45 20.12
CA PHE A 142 5.02 -0.99 18.97
C PHE A 142 5.83 -2.06 18.22
N VAL A 143 7.14 -1.84 18.02
CA VAL A 143 8.02 -2.83 17.38
C VAL A 143 8.13 -4.10 18.22
N ALA A 144 8.25 -3.96 19.54
CA ALA A 144 8.27 -5.12 20.45
C ALA A 144 6.99 -5.93 20.35
N MET A 145 5.82 -5.26 20.38
CA MET A 145 4.52 -5.93 20.22
C MET A 145 4.39 -6.66 18.88
N LEU A 146 4.88 -6.08 17.77
CA LEU A 146 4.91 -6.76 16.47
C LEU A 146 5.70 -8.07 16.56
N HIS A 147 6.90 -8.03 17.14
CA HIS A 147 7.76 -9.20 17.26
C HIS A 147 7.16 -10.27 18.19
N GLU A 148 6.61 -9.89 19.32
CA GLU A 148 5.91 -10.78 20.25
C GLU A 148 4.72 -11.48 19.59
N SER A 149 4.03 -10.76 18.69
CA SER A 149 2.93 -11.32 17.90
C SER A 149 3.40 -12.16 16.70
N GLY A 150 4.71 -12.40 16.56
CA GLY A 150 5.29 -13.16 15.46
C GLY A 150 5.27 -12.43 14.10
N VAL A 151 5.12 -11.10 14.11
CA VAL A 151 5.17 -10.28 12.90
C VAL A 151 6.58 -9.76 12.69
N LEU A 152 7.23 -10.21 11.62
CA LEU A 152 8.52 -9.67 11.17
C LEU A 152 8.32 -8.71 9.99
N HIS A 153 8.31 -7.41 10.27
CA HIS A 153 8.22 -6.38 9.25
C HIS A 153 9.59 -6.13 8.61
N ARG A 154 9.82 -6.61 7.39
CA ARG A 154 11.14 -6.59 6.73
C ARG A 154 11.61 -5.23 6.21
N ASP A 155 10.82 -4.18 6.37
CA ASP A 155 11.10 -2.80 5.93
C ASP A 155 10.56 -1.81 6.94
N LEU A 156 10.95 -1.98 8.20
CA LEU A 156 10.55 -1.17 9.35
C LEU A 156 11.42 0.06 9.42
N ASN A 157 11.22 0.99 8.48
CA ASN A 157 11.84 2.30 8.54
C ASN A 157 10.79 3.37 8.91
N PRO A 158 11.19 4.50 9.50
CA PRO A 158 10.27 5.55 9.97
C PRO A 158 9.38 6.18 8.89
N THR A 159 9.68 5.98 7.61
CA THR A 159 8.80 6.44 6.52
C THR A 159 7.61 5.52 6.27
N ASN A 160 7.69 4.28 6.75
CA ASN A 160 6.67 3.25 6.55
C ASN A 160 5.78 3.07 7.79
N VAL A 161 6.06 3.79 8.85
CA VAL A 161 5.26 3.77 10.08
C VAL A 161 4.54 5.11 10.21
N LEU A 162 3.24 5.02 10.40
CA LEU A 162 2.35 6.16 10.55
C LEU A 162 1.88 6.25 12.00
N TYR A 163 1.62 7.46 12.47
CA TYR A 163 1.01 7.70 13.77
C TYR A 163 -0.14 8.70 13.64
N GLN A 164 -1.06 8.60 14.55
CA GLN A 164 -2.15 9.56 14.74
C GLN A 164 -1.85 10.36 15.99
N LYS A 165 -1.89 11.69 15.87
CA LYS A 165 -1.80 12.60 17.02
C LYS A 165 -3.05 12.55 17.85
#